data_0e07ae73d791b3e2678254b1036ddbac
#
_entry.id   0e07ae73d791b3e2678254b1036ddbac
#
_cell.length_a   1.000
_cell.length_b   1.000
_cell.length_c   1.000
_cell.angle_alpha   90.00
_cell.angle_beta   90.00
_cell.angle_gamma   90.00
#
_symmetry.space_group_name_H-M   'P 1'
#
loop_
_entity.id
_entity.type
_entity.pdbx_description
1 polymer ?
#
loop_
_entity_poly.entity_id
_entity_poly.type
_entity_poly.pdbx_seq_one_letter_code
_entity_poly.pdbx_strand_id
1 'polypeptide(L)'
;WDARWWSPIINAEHLAMREHAGIFDLSAFCIFDVKGAGALEALQRSVLAQMDVAVGRVVYTPVLGPRGGFKSDLTIMRLGDEEFRVVTGGAHGMADRKLFSDQLPENGSATLVDVTTAWTTIGLWGPRARDVLSSVTSDDVSHEGFPFGACRTVEIGSQLVLASRISYVGDLGWELYLPIEQGARLWDLLWEAGQPHGVVPAGIGVYGTTGRLEKCYRAFGAELDAEYN
;
A
#
# COMPACT_ATOMS: atom_id res chain seq x y z
N TRP A 1 31.54 0.17 14.47
CA TRP A 1 30.60 -0.64 13.71
C TRP A 1 31.11 -0.77 12.29
N ASP A 2 31.14 -1.98 11.73
CA ASP A 2 31.60 -2.22 10.38
C ASP A 2 30.64 -1.64 9.37
N ALA A 3 31.17 -1.17 8.23
CA ALA A 3 30.38 -0.65 7.11
C ALA A 3 29.43 -1.68 6.44
N ARG A 4 29.41 -2.91 6.92
CA ARG A 4 28.55 -4.01 6.42
C ARG A 4 27.05 -3.73 6.48
N TRP A 5 26.63 -2.74 7.27
CA TRP A 5 25.23 -2.30 7.32
C TRP A 5 24.86 -1.28 6.26
N TRP A 6 25.87 -0.81 5.53
CA TRP A 6 25.67 0.12 4.43
C TRP A 6 25.77 -0.62 3.09
N SER A 7 24.78 -0.41 2.23
CA SER A 7 24.74 -0.99 0.88
C SER A 7 24.85 0.12 -0.17
N PRO A 8 25.89 0.11 -1.01
CA PRO A 8 25.98 1.06 -2.11
C PRO A 8 24.83 0.92 -3.13
N ILE A 9 24.26 -0.29 -3.27
CA ILE A 9 23.13 -0.55 -4.15
C ILE A 9 21.87 0.14 -3.59
N ILE A 10 21.53 -0.09 -2.32
CA ILE A 10 20.38 0.57 -1.66
C ILE A 10 20.54 2.09 -1.71
N ASN A 11 21.76 2.61 -1.49
CA ASN A 11 22.01 4.04 -1.60
C ASN A 11 21.75 4.57 -3.02
N ALA A 12 22.23 3.88 -4.04
CA ALA A 12 22.02 4.27 -5.44
C ALA A 12 20.53 4.24 -5.84
N GLU A 13 19.81 3.17 -5.45
CA GLU A 13 18.37 3.04 -5.67
C GLU A 13 17.58 4.16 -4.95
N HIS A 14 17.95 4.45 -3.70
CA HIS A 14 17.30 5.51 -2.91
C HIS A 14 17.48 6.88 -3.57
N LEU A 15 18.70 7.25 -3.93
CA LEU A 15 18.99 8.54 -4.57
C LEU A 15 18.27 8.64 -5.92
N ALA A 16 18.33 7.59 -6.75
CA ALA A 16 17.64 7.60 -8.04
C ALA A 16 16.12 7.73 -7.88
N MET A 17 15.51 7.07 -6.89
CA MET A 17 14.08 7.25 -6.58
C MET A 17 13.78 8.69 -6.16
N ARG A 18 14.62 9.31 -5.32
CA ARG A 18 14.44 10.71 -4.85
C ARG A 18 14.59 11.74 -5.97
N GLU A 19 15.48 11.50 -6.91
CA GLU A 19 15.77 12.41 -8.02
C GLU A 19 14.83 12.18 -9.21
N HIS A 20 14.36 10.94 -9.39
CA HIS A 20 13.58 10.50 -10.54
C HIS A 20 12.33 9.73 -10.14
N ALA A 21 12.38 8.40 -10.24
CA ALA A 21 11.32 7.50 -9.76
C ALA A 21 11.87 6.09 -9.50
N GLY A 22 11.26 5.40 -8.56
CA GLY A 22 11.50 3.98 -8.26
C GLY A 22 10.25 3.15 -8.53
N ILE A 23 10.45 1.94 -9.06
CA ILE A 23 9.44 0.90 -9.17
C ILE A 23 9.76 -0.21 -8.16
N PHE A 24 8.76 -0.67 -7.42
CA PHE A 24 8.92 -1.60 -6.29
C PHE A 24 8.00 -2.80 -6.45
N ASP A 25 8.51 -3.99 -6.22
CA ASP A 25 7.68 -5.18 -6.02
C ASP A 25 7.25 -5.24 -4.54
N LEU A 26 5.95 -5.06 -4.32
CA LEU A 26 5.31 -5.11 -3.01
C LEU A 26 4.31 -6.26 -2.91
N SER A 27 4.43 -7.27 -3.77
CA SER A 27 3.52 -8.43 -3.81
C SER A 27 3.59 -9.30 -2.55
N ALA A 28 4.52 -9.01 -1.64
CA ALA A 28 4.59 -9.64 -0.32
C ALA A 28 3.54 -9.12 0.68
N PHE A 29 2.77 -8.09 0.35
CA PHE A 29 1.67 -7.63 1.21
C PHE A 29 0.60 -8.70 1.35
N CYS A 30 -0.01 -8.79 2.54
CA CYS A 30 -1.25 -9.54 2.74
C CYS A 30 -2.45 -8.64 2.45
N ILE A 31 -3.42 -9.19 1.71
CA ILE A 31 -4.59 -8.46 1.23
C ILE A 31 -5.86 -9.22 1.63
N PHE A 32 -6.77 -8.54 2.33
CA PHE A 32 -8.06 -9.09 2.74
C PHE A 32 -9.19 -8.23 2.21
N ASP A 33 -10.20 -8.83 1.59
CA ASP A 33 -11.44 -8.16 1.26
C ASP A 33 -12.46 -8.41 2.38
N VAL A 34 -13.03 -7.31 2.92
CA VAL A 34 -14.09 -7.33 3.94
C VAL A 34 -15.35 -6.76 3.31
N LYS A 35 -16.43 -7.55 3.26
CA LYS A 35 -17.65 -7.21 2.52
C LYS A 35 -18.90 -7.55 3.31
N GLY A 36 -19.96 -6.75 3.07
CA GLY A 36 -21.30 -6.91 3.62
C GLY A 36 -21.73 -5.77 4.53
N ALA A 37 -23.02 -5.72 4.86
CA ALA A 37 -23.65 -4.65 5.64
C ALA A 37 -23.00 -4.41 7.02
N GLY A 38 -22.40 -5.45 7.62
CA GLY A 38 -21.67 -5.36 8.88
C GLY A 38 -20.19 -5.01 8.75
N ALA A 39 -19.65 -4.83 7.51
CA ALA A 39 -18.22 -4.66 7.27
C ALA A 39 -17.68 -3.38 7.91
N LEU A 40 -18.37 -2.25 7.74
CA LEU A 40 -17.97 -0.97 8.31
C LEU A 40 -17.86 -1.04 9.84
N GLU A 41 -18.87 -1.62 10.51
CA GLU A 41 -18.88 -1.75 11.96
C GLU A 41 -17.75 -2.67 12.46
N ALA A 42 -17.53 -3.81 11.79
CA ALA A 42 -16.46 -4.74 12.14
C ALA A 42 -15.08 -4.08 12.02
N LEU A 43 -14.83 -3.34 10.94
CA LEU A 43 -13.58 -2.61 10.77
C LEU A 43 -13.42 -1.48 11.78
N GLN A 44 -14.47 -0.70 12.05
CA GLN A 44 -14.42 0.38 13.03
C GLN A 44 -14.10 -0.11 14.44
N ARG A 45 -14.54 -1.31 14.82
CA ARG A 45 -14.16 -1.94 16.09
C ARG A 45 -12.71 -2.44 16.11
N SER A 46 -12.13 -2.71 14.95
CA SER A 46 -10.80 -3.29 14.83
C SER A 46 -9.68 -2.27 14.81
N VAL A 47 -9.94 -1.04 14.35
CA VAL A 47 -8.90 -0.04 14.08
C VAL A 47 -9.20 1.30 14.76
N LEU A 48 -8.15 2.13 14.89
CA LEU A 48 -8.26 3.43 15.58
C LEU A 48 -8.90 4.50 14.69
N ALA A 49 -8.58 4.53 13.40
CA ALA A 49 -9.04 5.58 12.51
C ALA A 49 -10.53 5.43 12.16
N GLN A 50 -11.17 6.55 11.79
CA GLN A 50 -12.54 6.54 11.27
C GLN A 50 -12.60 5.82 9.92
N MET A 51 -13.47 4.80 9.84
CA MET A 51 -13.67 3.99 8.61
C MET A 51 -14.88 4.46 7.81
N ASP A 52 -15.81 5.22 8.39
CA ASP A 52 -16.91 5.85 7.66
C ASP A 52 -16.40 7.08 6.91
N VAL A 53 -15.67 6.83 5.85
CA VAL A 53 -15.11 7.82 4.91
C VAL A 53 -15.76 7.64 3.55
N ALA A 54 -15.61 8.59 2.64
CA ALA A 54 -16.15 8.46 1.28
C ALA A 54 -15.58 7.22 0.56
N VAL A 55 -16.38 6.59 -0.30
CA VAL A 55 -15.90 5.55 -1.24
C VAL A 55 -14.77 6.15 -2.08
N GLY A 56 -13.74 5.36 -2.34
CA GLY A 56 -12.53 5.80 -3.00
C GLY A 56 -11.49 6.46 -2.07
N ARG A 57 -11.66 6.36 -0.75
CA ARG A 57 -10.65 6.81 0.23
C ARG A 57 -9.79 5.66 0.72
N VAL A 58 -8.53 5.97 0.94
CA VAL A 58 -7.53 5.13 1.61
C VAL A 58 -7.21 5.73 2.98
N VAL A 59 -7.22 4.90 4.00
CA VAL A 59 -6.95 5.29 5.40
C VAL A 59 -5.80 4.44 5.93
N TYR A 60 -4.71 5.09 6.34
CA TYR A 60 -3.70 4.44 7.18
C TYR A 60 -4.19 4.45 8.63
N THR A 61 -4.04 3.34 9.32
CA THR A 61 -4.52 3.20 10.69
C THR A 61 -3.69 2.21 11.50
N PRO A 62 -3.41 2.52 12.78
CA PRO A 62 -2.93 1.51 13.71
C PRO A 62 -4.08 0.60 14.18
N VAL A 63 -3.71 -0.60 14.58
CA VAL A 63 -4.50 -1.52 15.38
C VAL A 63 -3.90 -1.54 16.78
N LEU A 64 -4.70 -1.22 17.78
CA LEU A 64 -4.22 -1.10 19.14
C LEU A 64 -4.70 -2.24 20.03
N GLY A 65 -3.87 -2.59 21.01
CA GLY A 65 -4.25 -3.46 22.10
C GLY A 65 -5.07 -2.73 23.18
N PRO A 66 -5.64 -3.45 24.15
CA PRO A 66 -6.46 -2.86 25.22
C PRO A 66 -5.73 -1.82 26.08
N ARG A 67 -4.41 -1.82 26.08
CA ARG A 67 -3.55 -0.89 26.82
C ARG A 67 -2.95 0.22 25.94
N GLY A 68 -3.39 0.34 24.69
CA GLY A 68 -2.93 1.36 23.73
C GLY A 68 -1.69 0.99 22.91
N GLY A 69 -0.96 -0.07 23.26
CA GLY A 69 0.20 -0.49 22.47
C GLY A 69 -0.20 -1.02 21.10
N PHE A 70 0.71 -0.87 20.14
CA PHE A 70 0.48 -1.30 18.75
C PHE A 70 0.43 -2.82 18.64
N LYS A 71 -0.54 -3.32 17.88
CA LYS A 71 -0.63 -4.72 17.46
C LYS A 71 -0.39 -4.90 15.96
N SER A 72 -0.65 -3.88 15.18
CA SER A 72 -0.36 -3.79 13.75
C SER A 72 -0.53 -2.35 13.28
N ASP A 73 -0.06 -2.07 12.07
CA ASP A 73 -0.41 -0.89 11.28
C ASP A 73 -0.66 -1.31 9.83
N LEU A 74 -1.62 -0.67 9.19
CA LEU A 74 -2.08 -1.09 7.87
C LEU A 74 -2.86 0.00 7.16
N THR A 75 -3.19 -0.25 5.90
CA THR A 75 -4.08 0.61 5.12
C THR A 75 -5.39 -0.07 4.81
N ILE A 76 -6.48 0.70 4.80
CA ILE A 76 -7.81 0.23 4.41
C ILE A 76 -8.35 1.14 3.32
N MET A 77 -8.76 0.55 2.20
CA MET A 77 -9.45 1.22 1.11
C MET A 77 -10.94 0.98 1.21
N ARG A 78 -11.77 2.03 1.15
CA ARG A 78 -13.21 1.87 0.96
C ARG A 78 -13.53 1.82 -0.52
N LEU A 79 -13.82 0.63 -1.04
CA LEU A 79 -14.06 0.38 -2.46
C LEU A 79 -15.52 0.52 -2.86
N GLY A 80 -16.44 0.39 -1.89
CA GLY A 80 -17.88 0.51 -2.05
C GLY A 80 -18.55 0.82 -0.72
N ASP A 81 -19.88 0.94 -0.73
CA ASP A 81 -20.64 1.24 0.49
C ASP A 81 -20.41 0.17 1.59
N GLU A 82 -20.35 -1.09 1.16
CA GLU A 82 -20.18 -2.27 2.01
C GLU A 82 -18.93 -3.09 1.62
N GLU A 83 -17.95 -2.47 0.94
CA GLU A 83 -16.78 -3.16 0.43
C GLU A 83 -15.50 -2.43 0.80
N PHE A 84 -14.59 -3.15 1.46
CA PHE A 84 -13.32 -2.64 1.94
C PHE A 84 -12.19 -3.62 1.59
N ARG A 85 -11.00 -3.07 1.35
CA ARG A 85 -9.77 -3.83 1.19
C ARG A 85 -8.77 -3.43 2.24
N VAL A 86 -8.32 -4.39 3.02
CA VAL A 86 -7.27 -4.25 4.03
C VAL A 86 -5.96 -4.71 3.42
N VAL A 87 -4.92 -3.88 3.53
CA VAL A 87 -3.55 -4.20 3.07
C VAL A 87 -2.60 -4.06 4.24
N THR A 88 -1.90 -5.12 4.56
CA THR A 88 -0.97 -5.20 5.71
C THR A 88 0.36 -5.84 5.32
N GLY A 89 1.37 -5.67 6.16
CA GLY A 89 2.69 -6.27 5.94
C GLY A 89 2.64 -7.79 5.94
N GLY A 90 3.34 -8.43 4.99
CA GLY A 90 3.32 -9.88 4.83
C GLY A 90 3.72 -10.68 6.08
N ALA A 91 4.61 -10.13 6.91
CA ALA A 91 5.03 -10.78 8.16
C ALA A 91 3.91 -10.83 9.22
N HIS A 92 2.89 -9.98 9.12
CA HIS A 92 1.83 -9.81 10.12
C HIS A 92 0.49 -10.37 9.66
N GLY A 93 0.35 -10.75 8.40
CA GLY A 93 -0.92 -11.09 7.75
C GLY A 93 -1.74 -12.16 8.49
N MET A 94 -1.13 -13.20 9.01
CA MET A 94 -1.87 -14.24 9.76
C MET A 94 -2.48 -13.70 11.05
N ALA A 95 -1.73 -12.88 11.80
CA ALA A 95 -2.19 -12.27 13.04
C ALA A 95 -3.31 -11.26 12.76
N ASP A 96 -3.13 -10.42 11.74
CA ASP A 96 -4.11 -9.42 11.34
C ASP A 96 -5.39 -10.07 10.83
N ARG A 97 -5.28 -11.10 9.98
CA ARG A 97 -6.44 -11.89 9.54
C ARG A 97 -7.25 -12.41 10.70
N LYS A 98 -6.58 -12.99 11.71
CA LYS A 98 -7.24 -13.50 12.92
C LYS A 98 -7.95 -12.37 13.67
N LEU A 99 -7.26 -11.25 13.86
CA LEU A 99 -7.78 -10.08 14.55
C LEU A 99 -9.07 -9.55 13.89
N PHE A 100 -9.07 -9.36 12.59
CA PHE A 100 -10.25 -8.91 11.86
C PHE A 100 -11.37 -9.96 11.84
N SER A 101 -11.02 -11.26 11.70
CA SER A 101 -12.00 -12.35 11.70
C SER A 101 -12.75 -12.43 13.02
N ASP A 102 -12.09 -12.13 14.15
CA ASP A 102 -12.70 -12.16 15.48
C ASP A 102 -13.70 -11.01 15.73
N GLN A 103 -13.67 -9.99 14.89
CA GLN A 103 -14.57 -8.85 14.96
C GLN A 103 -15.76 -8.94 13.99
N LEU A 104 -15.79 -9.99 13.16
CA LEU A 104 -16.91 -10.18 12.23
C LEU A 104 -18.19 -10.48 13.01
N PRO A 105 -19.34 -9.99 12.56
CA PRO A 105 -20.63 -10.24 13.18
C PRO A 105 -21.01 -11.74 13.08
N GLU A 106 -21.47 -12.34 14.18
CA GLU A 106 -21.92 -13.74 14.23
C GLU A 106 -23.10 -14.04 13.30
N ASN A 107 -23.90 -13.04 12.96
CA ASN A 107 -25.06 -13.16 12.07
C ASN A 107 -24.69 -13.25 10.59
N GLY A 108 -23.41 -13.27 10.24
CA GLY A 108 -22.93 -13.40 8.87
C GLY A 108 -23.15 -12.16 8.00
N SER A 109 -23.47 -11.00 8.58
CA SER A 109 -23.68 -9.75 7.82
C SER A 109 -22.38 -9.17 7.24
N ALA A 110 -21.22 -9.70 7.60
CA ALA A 110 -19.95 -9.39 6.96
C ALA A 110 -19.07 -10.64 6.80
N THR A 111 -18.25 -10.65 5.77
CA THR A 111 -17.28 -11.69 5.47
C THR A 111 -15.90 -11.13 5.27
N LEU A 112 -14.86 -11.89 5.61
CA LEU A 112 -13.47 -11.60 5.29
C LEU A 112 -12.93 -12.70 4.39
N VAL A 113 -12.38 -12.32 3.25
CA VAL A 113 -11.73 -13.23 2.30
C VAL A 113 -10.26 -12.84 2.16
N ASP A 114 -9.38 -13.81 2.40
CA ASP A 114 -7.96 -13.64 2.11
C ASP A 114 -7.75 -13.77 0.60
N VAL A 115 -7.33 -12.69 -0.02
CA VAL A 115 -7.09 -12.60 -1.47
C VAL A 115 -5.61 -12.35 -1.79
N THR A 116 -4.73 -12.54 -0.83
CA THR A 116 -3.29 -12.28 -0.92
C THR A 116 -2.66 -12.90 -2.17
N THR A 117 -2.94 -14.18 -2.45
CA THR A 117 -2.33 -14.89 -3.58
C THR A 117 -2.98 -14.58 -4.93
N ALA A 118 -4.09 -13.85 -4.94
CA ALA A 118 -4.79 -13.47 -6.17
C ALA A 118 -4.32 -12.12 -6.73
N TRP A 119 -3.59 -11.34 -5.94
CA TRP A 119 -3.20 -9.98 -6.28
C TRP A 119 -1.68 -9.80 -6.23
N THR A 120 -1.19 -8.91 -7.08
CA THR A 120 0.15 -8.33 -7.00
C THR A 120 0.05 -6.85 -6.69
N THR A 121 1.08 -6.31 -6.09
CA THR A 121 1.18 -4.89 -5.76
C THR A 121 2.49 -4.34 -6.29
N ILE A 122 2.42 -3.30 -7.10
CA ILE A 122 3.58 -2.57 -7.61
C ILE A 122 3.55 -1.15 -7.05
N GLY A 123 4.64 -0.73 -6.42
CA GLY A 123 4.84 0.65 -6.00
C GLY A 123 5.53 1.46 -7.10
N LEU A 124 5.06 2.68 -7.34
CA LEU A 124 5.71 3.63 -8.24
C LEU A 124 5.80 4.97 -7.52
N TRP A 125 7.01 5.37 -7.09
CA TRP A 125 7.23 6.60 -6.32
C TRP A 125 8.45 7.38 -6.79
N GLY A 126 8.38 8.68 -6.62
CA GLY A 126 9.41 9.66 -6.93
C GLY A 126 8.83 10.90 -7.62
N PRO A 127 9.59 11.98 -7.76
CA PRO A 127 9.11 13.22 -8.37
C PRO A 127 8.63 13.04 -9.82
N ARG A 128 9.15 12.04 -10.55
CA ARG A 128 8.77 11.71 -11.93
C ARG A 128 7.70 10.62 -12.05
N ALA A 129 7.20 10.06 -10.93
CA ALA A 129 6.23 8.96 -10.95
C ALA A 129 4.95 9.32 -11.72
N ARG A 130 4.49 10.57 -11.63
CA ARG A 130 3.32 11.03 -12.40
C ARG A 130 3.58 11.07 -13.89
N ASP A 131 4.75 11.50 -14.32
CA ASP A 131 5.12 11.56 -15.73
C ASP A 131 5.12 10.14 -16.34
N VAL A 132 5.67 9.18 -15.60
CA VAL A 132 5.64 7.77 -15.98
C VAL A 132 4.20 7.27 -16.09
N LEU A 133 3.38 7.45 -15.05
CA LEU A 133 2.01 6.96 -15.05
C LEU A 133 1.16 7.61 -16.15
N SER A 134 1.28 8.93 -16.34
CA SER A 134 0.56 9.67 -17.38
C SER A 134 0.91 9.22 -18.80
N SER A 135 2.09 8.62 -19.01
CA SER A 135 2.50 8.15 -20.35
C SER A 135 1.84 6.82 -20.74
N VAL A 136 1.23 6.10 -19.78
CA VAL A 136 0.63 4.78 -19.97
C VAL A 136 -0.86 4.70 -19.63
N THR A 137 -1.47 5.83 -19.25
CA THR A 137 -2.92 5.94 -18.98
C THR A 137 -3.49 7.21 -19.57
N SER A 138 -4.75 7.16 -19.99
CA SER A 138 -5.55 8.33 -20.35
C SER A 138 -6.37 8.88 -19.18
N ASP A 139 -6.39 8.18 -18.06
CA ASP A 139 -7.08 8.64 -16.85
C ASP A 139 -6.39 9.87 -16.26
N ASP A 140 -7.17 10.74 -15.64
CA ASP A 140 -6.64 11.94 -14.98
C ASP A 140 -5.90 11.56 -13.69
N VAL A 141 -4.57 11.52 -13.74
CA VAL A 141 -3.68 11.28 -12.59
C VAL A 141 -3.06 12.57 -12.06
N SER A 142 -3.63 13.73 -12.40
CA SER A 142 -3.25 15.04 -11.85
C SER A 142 -3.42 15.10 -10.32
N HIS A 143 -3.01 16.21 -9.72
CA HIS A 143 -3.21 16.41 -8.28
C HIS A 143 -4.69 16.55 -7.93
N GLU A 144 -5.43 17.23 -8.78
CA GLU A 144 -6.87 17.51 -8.66
C GLU A 144 -7.69 16.25 -8.94
N GLY A 145 -7.38 15.57 -10.04
CA GLY A 145 -8.12 14.38 -10.48
C GLY A 145 -7.84 13.14 -9.65
N PHE A 146 -6.67 13.07 -9.01
CA PHE A 146 -6.32 11.95 -8.14
C PHE A 146 -5.59 12.45 -6.87
N PRO A 147 -6.33 12.99 -5.88
CA PRO A 147 -5.73 13.58 -4.68
C PRO A 147 -5.09 12.52 -3.77
N PHE A 148 -4.16 12.94 -2.91
CA PHE A 148 -3.55 12.07 -1.90
C PHE A 148 -4.59 11.42 -0.99
N GLY A 149 -4.42 10.12 -0.70
CA GLY A 149 -5.35 9.32 0.09
C GLY A 149 -6.60 8.91 -0.69
N ALA A 150 -6.60 9.04 -2.01
CA ALA A 150 -7.64 8.47 -2.88
C ALA A 150 -7.23 7.10 -3.42
N CYS A 151 -8.20 6.25 -3.72
CA CYS A 151 -8.04 5.03 -4.49
C CYS A 151 -9.18 4.89 -5.52
N ARG A 152 -8.84 4.40 -6.70
CA ARG A 152 -9.80 4.10 -7.77
C ARG A 152 -9.18 3.20 -8.81
N THR A 153 -10.02 2.55 -9.59
CA THR A 153 -9.57 1.83 -10.78
C THR A 153 -9.20 2.82 -11.88
N VAL A 154 -8.04 2.58 -12.49
CA VAL A 154 -7.53 3.28 -13.67
C VAL A 154 -7.16 2.27 -14.73
N GLU A 155 -7.26 2.65 -15.99
CA GLU A 155 -6.77 1.83 -17.10
C GLU A 155 -5.32 2.19 -17.39
N ILE A 156 -4.41 1.22 -17.21
CA ILE A 156 -2.98 1.35 -17.50
C ILE A 156 -2.64 0.40 -18.65
N GLY A 157 -2.31 0.96 -19.81
CA GLY A 157 -2.22 0.20 -21.05
C GLY A 157 -3.59 -0.42 -21.37
N SER A 158 -3.71 -1.75 -21.24
CA SER A 158 -4.97 -2.47 -21.42
C SER A 158 -5.38 -3.26 -20.17
N GLN A 159 -4.93 -2.82 -18.99
CA GLN A 159 -5.15 -3.49 -17.72
C GLN A 159 -5.93 -2.56 -16.78
N LEU A 160 -6.95 -3.11 -16.12
CA LEU A 160 -7.67 -2.40 -15.05
C LEU A 160 -6.89 -2.58 -13.75
N VAL A 161 -6.41 -1.49 -13.20
CA VAL A 161 -5.54 -1.45 -12.03
C VAL A 161 -6.21 -0.64 -10.93
N LEU A 162 -6.38 -1.20 -9.75
CA LEU A 162 -6.78 -0.43 -8.57
C LEU A 162 -5.55 0.36 -8.11
N ALA A 163 -5.54 1.65 -8.34
CA ALA A 163 -4.48 2.55 -7.93
C ALA A 163 -4.84 3.23 -6.59
N SER A 164 -3.87 3.33 -5.70
CA SER A 164 -3.99 3.99 -4.40
C SER A 164 -2.90 5.04 -4.28
N ARG A 165 -3.28 6.31 -4.14
CA ARG A 165 -2.31 7.41 -4.04
C ARG A 165 -1.85 7.60 -2.60
N ILE A 166 -0.92 6.76 -2.20
CA ILE A 166 -0.25 6.78 -0.91
C ILE A 166 1.25 6.54 -1.11
N SER A 167 2.05 6.78 -0.07
CA SER A 167 3.49 6.55 -0.14
C SER A 167 4.07 6.25 1.24
N TYR A 168 4.79 5.16 1.36
CA TYR A 168 5.58 4.87 2.56
C TYR A 168 7.02 5.39 2.44
N VAL A 169 7.47 5.71 1.24
CA VAL A 169 8.76 6.37 1.01
C VAL A 169 8.65 7.90 1.05
N GLY A 170 7.43 8.44 1.11
CA GLY A 170 7.13 9.87 1.29
C GLY A 170 7.25 10.72 0.04
N ASP A 171 7.42 10.13 -1.14
CA ASP A 171 7.38 10.82 -2.42
C ASP A 171 6.04 10.64 -3.13
N LEU A 172 5.83 11.46 -4.17
CA LEU A 172 4.69 11.34 -5.07
C LEU A 172 4.63 9.94 -5.70
N GLY A 173 3.45 9.35 -5.74
CA GLY A 173 3.23 8.10 -6.46
C GLY A 173 2.06 7.29 -5.96
N TRP A 174 2.05 6.02 -6.33
CA TRP A 174 0.93 5.12 -6.16
C TRP A 174 1.37 3.70 -5.81
N GLU A 175 0.53 3.00 -5.07
CA GLU A 175 0.46 1.55 -5.05
C GLU A 175 -0.56 1.08 -6.08
N LEU A 176 -0.16 0.13 -6.93
CA LEU A 176 -0.91 -0.36 -8.07
C LEU A 176 -1.24 -1.84 -7.85
N TYR A 177 -2.51 -2.16 -7.70
CA TYR A 177 -3.00 -3.50 -7.37
C TYR A 177 -3.74 -4.09 -8.57
N LEU A 178 -3.39 -5.32 -8.96
CA LEU A 178 -4.01 -6.01 -10.06
C LEU A 178 -3.92 -7.53 -9.88
N PRO A 179 -4.69 -8.32 -10.66
CA PRO A 179 -4.56 -9.78 -10.62
C PRO A 179 -3.13 -10.24 -10.86
N ILE A 180 -2.68 -11.24 -10.09
CA ILE A 180 -1.26 -11.65 -10.04
C ILE A 180 -0.71 -12.06 -11.41
N GLU A 181 -1.52 -12.68 -12.25
CA GLU A 181 -1.13 -13.08 -13.61
C GLU A 181 -0.84 -11.92 -14.55
N GLN A 182 -1.25 -10.71 -14.19
CA GLN A 182 -1.02 -9.49 -14.98
C GLN A 182 0.17 -8.67 -14.48
N GLY A 183 0.75 -9.03 -13.34
CA GLY A 183 1.79 -8.25 -12.66
C GLY A 183 3.04 -8.01 -13.50
N ALA A 184 3.58 -9.06 -14.10
CA ALA A 184 4.79 -8.94 -14.94
C ALA A 184 4.57 -7.98 -16.13
N ARG A 185 3.38 -8.04 -16.76
CA ARG A 185 3.05 -7.15 -17.87
C ARG A 185 2.97 -5.68 -17.43
N LEU A 186 2.38 -5.40 -16.27
CA LEU A 186 2.33 -4.04 -15.74
C LEU A 186 3.74 -3.55 -15.36
N TRP A 187 4.56 -4.41 -14.76
CA TRP A 187 5.94 -4.09 -14.44
C TRP A 187 6.73 -3.69 -15.67
N ASP A 188 6.69 -4.51 -16.73
CA ASP A 188 7.41 -4.26 -17.99
C ASP A 188 6.92 -2.95 -18.63
N LEU A 189 5.62 -2.71 -18.66
CA LEU A 189 5.05 -1.48 -19.21
C LEU A 189 5.54 -0.23 -18.44
N LEU A 190 5.51 -0.25 -17.12
CA LEU A 190 5.99 0.86 -16.29
C LEU A 190 7.50 1.03 -16.41
N TRP A 191 8.24 -0.07 -16.51
CA TRP A 191 9.68 -0.05 -16.72
C TRP A 191 10.05 0.61 -18.04
N GLU A 192 9.45 0.19 -19.15
CA GLU A 192 9.69 0.75 -20.48
C GLU A 192 9.30 2.23 -20.54
N ALA A 193 8.11 2.57 -20.07
CA ALA A 193 7.62 3.95 -20.04
C ALA A 193 8.45 4.86 -19.11
N GLY A 194 9.05 4.27 -18.07
CA GLY A 194 9.85 4.99 -17.09
C GLY A 194 11.27 5.32 -17.52
N GLN A 195 11.82 4.65 -18.54
CA GLN A 195 13.22 4.85 -18.97
C GLN A 195 13.54 6.31 -19.31
N PRO A 196 12.71 7.06 -20.06
CA PRO A 196 12.95 8.46 -20.33
C PRO A 196 12.87 9.36 -19.07
N HIS A 197 12.30 8.84 -18.00
CA HIS A 197 12.09 9.54 -16.73
C HIS A 197 13.05 9.08 -15.62
N GLY A 198 14.02 8.23 -15.95
CA GLY A 198 15.04 7.77 -15.01
C GLY A 198 14.52 6.79 -13.96
N VAL A 199 13.49 5.99 -14.28
CA VAL A 199 12.98 4.94 -13.37
C VAL A 199 14.06 3.90 -13.11
N VAL A 200 14.16 3.49 -11.83
CA VAL A 200 15.01 2.37 -11.40
C VAL A 200 14.17 1.34 -10.65
N PRO A 201 14.49 0.05 -10.73
CA PRO A 201 13.95 -0.92 -9.79
C PRO A 201 14.55 -0.64 -8.41
N ALA A 202 13.70 -0.53 -7.41
CA ALA A 202 14.13 -0.27 -6.04
C ALA A 202 13.60 -1.37 -5.11
N GLY A 203 14.47 -1.85 -4.24
CA GLY A 203 14.16 -2.97 -3.37
C GLY A 203 13.58 -2.59 -2.02
N ILE A 204 13.27 -3.63 -1.24
CA ILE A 204 12.73 -3.51 0.13
C ILE A 204 13.66 -2.72 1.06
N GLY A 205 14.97 -2.68 0.79
CA GLY A 205 15.92 -1.88 1.54
C GLY A 205 15.65 -0.37 1.43
N VAL A 206 15.18 0.10 0.29
CA VAL A 206 14.72 1.49 0.12
C VAL A 206 13.34 1.66 0.77
N TYR A 207 12.39 0.79 0.46
CA TYR A 207 11.02 0.89 0.96
C TYR A 207 10.94 0.80 2.49
N GLY A 208 11.47 -0.28 3.06
CA GLY A 208 11.33 -0.61 4.49
C GLY A 208 12.37 0.04 5.40
N THR A 209 13.46 0.61 4.84
CA THR A 209 14.52 1.24 5.65
C THR A 209 14.80 2.67 5.23
N THR A 210 15.65 2.91 4.24
CA THR A 210 16.18 4.26 4.00
C THR A 210 15.11 5.26 3.56
N GLY A 211 14.17 4.87 2.70
CA GLY A 211 13.13 5.76 2.19
C GLY A 211 12.17 6.23 3.26
N ARG A 212 11.62 5.30 4.04
CA ARG A 212 10.69 5.62 5.13
C ARG A 212 11.37 6.39 6.28
N LEU A 213 12.59 5.99 6.64
CA LEU A 213 13.32 6.61 7.76
C LEU A 213 13.67 8.07 7.49
N GLU A 214 14.05 8.41 6.26
CA GLU A 214 14.33 9.80 5.87
C GLU A 214 13.10 10.71 6.06
N LYS A 215 11.89 10.16 5.93
CA LYS A 215 10.62 10.86 6.18
C LYS A 215 10.13 10.71 7.63
N CYS A 216 10.91 10.10 8.50
CA CYS A 216 10.54 9.80 9.89
C CYS A 216 9.31 8.89 10.02
N TYR A 217 9.01 8.08 9.01
CA TYR A 217 7.96 7.08 9.09
C TYR A 217 8.42 5.88 9.89
N ARG A 218 7.58 5.41 10.78
CA ARG A 218 7.85 4.29 11.68
C ARG A 218 7.27 3.00 11.12
N ALA A 219 7.84 1.88 11.53
CA ALA A 219 7.38 0.56 11.15
C ALA A 219 6.94 -0.23 12.38
N PHE A 220 5.81 -0.92 12.26
CA PHE A 220 5.39 -1.89 13.26
C PHE A 220 6.39 -3.07 13.30
N GLY A 221 6.76 -3.45 14.52
CA GLY A 221 7.78 -4.46 14.77
C GLY A 221 9.23 -3.92 14.81
N ALA A 222 9.44 -2.62 14.54
CA ALA A 222 10.72 -1.96 14.68
C ALA A 222 10.66 -0.81 15.70
N GLU A 223 10.02 0.31 15.35
CA GLU A 223 9.85 1.46 16.24
C GLU A 223 8.48 1.53 16.91
N LEU A 224 7.50 0.78 16.41
CA LEU A 224 6.15 0.69 16.98
C LEU A 224 5.90 -0.76 17.40
N ASP A 225 5.50 -0.97 18.65
CA ASP A 225 5.22 -2.28 19.20
C ASP A 225 4.14 -2.23 20.31
N ALA A 226 3.94 -3.35 20.99
CA ALA A 226 2.93 -3.48 22.05
C ALA A 226 3.28 -2.68 23.33
N GLU A 227 4.50 -2.20 23.48
CA GLU A 227 4.97 -1.40 24.62
C GLU A 227 4.90 0.10 24.32
N TYR A 228 4.76 0.47 23.04
CA TYR A 228 4.64 1.86 22.61
C TYR A 228 3.21 2.37 22.87
N ASN A 229 3.03 3.15 23.94
CA ASN A 229 1.77 3.71 24.39
C ASN A 229 1.90 5.16 24.89
#